data_93d32db69937c8bfde3833a485933f80
#
_entry.id   93d32db69937c8bfde3833a485933f80
#
_cell.length_a   1.000
_cell.length_b   1.000
_cell.length_c   1.000
_cell.angle_alpha   90.00
_cell.angle_beta   90.00
_cell.angle_gamma   90.00
#
_symmetry.space_group_name_H-M   'P 1'
#
loop_
_entity.id
_entity.type
_entity.pdbx_description
1 polymer ?
#
loop_
_entity_poly.entity_id
_entity_poly.type
_entity_poly.pdbx_seq_one_letter_code
_entity_poly.pdbx_strand_id
1 'polypeptide(L)'
;MKSIIIFFLFIFIFTKLHALNIKCNFEEVYQDGSIQSGTMLFKEGLWRYQYDKYELFTIIFNKNYFLIRNNNHKIVNKIENNEILKKISDIIDLYPNIEKTFSENEYSYTIEKSKKIDFIKRISIKSNQANLSIYFNNCSYEEIPKKYFQPLNFVEIN
;
A
#
# COMPACT_ATOMS: atom_id res chain seq x y z
N MET A 1 42.61 23.55 -17.25
CA MET A 1 41.58 23.63 -16.19
C MET A 1 40.12 23.58 -16.68
N LYS A 2 39.80 23.45 -17.97
CA LYS A 2 38.41 23.39 -18.47
C LYS A 2 37.82 21.98 -18.55
N SER A 3 38.63 20.90 -18.48
CA SER A 3 38.15 19.52 -18.65
C SER A 3 37.62 18.87 -17.37
N ILE A 4 37.91 19.39 -16.17
CA ILE A 4 37.50 18.80 -14.90
C ILE A 4 36.05 19.16 -14.56
N ILE A 5 35.54 20.27 -15.04
CA ILE A 5 34.18 20.75 -14.73
C ILE A 5 33.12 19.92 -15.45
N ILE A 6 33.43 19.35 -16.61
CA ILE A 6 32.47 18.56 -17.40
C ILE A 6 32.23 17.18 -16.77
N PHE A 7 33.20 16.62 -16.07
CA PHE A 7 33.08 15.30 -15.44
C PHE A 7 32.15 15.31 -14.19
N PHE A 8 32.09 16.43 -13.48
CA PHE A 8 31.19 16.57 -12.31
C PHE A 8 29.72 16.78 -12.69
N LEU A 9 29.43 17.27 -13.89
CA LEU A 9 28.04 17.47 -14.33
C LEU A 9 27.35 16.16 -14.76
N PHE A 10 28.09 15.10 -15.04
CA PHE A 10 27.54 13.81 -15.49
C PHE A 10 27.13 12.87 -14.34
N ILE A 11 27.57 13.13 -13.10
CA ILE A 11 27.28 12.26 -11.95
C ILE A 11 25.88 12.54 -11.35
N PHE A 12 25.24 13.67 -11.67
CA PHE A 12 23.95 14.07 -11.10
C PHE A 12 22.70 13.52 -11.84
N ILE A 13 22.84 12.69 -12.89
CA ILE A 13 21.70 12.37 -13.79
C ILE A 13 21.03 11.03 -13.48
N PHE A 14 21.49 10.22 -12.52
CA PHE A 14 20.93 8.87 -12.32
C PHE A 14 20.43 8.53 -10.92
N THR A 15 19.86 9.44 -10.19
CA THR A 15 18.87 9.03 -9.17
C THR A 15 17.53 8.85 -9.87
N LYS A 16 17.32 7.70 -10.53
CA LYS A 16 15.98 7.25 -10.83
C LYS A 16 15.29 7.10 -9.47
N LEU A 17 14.42 8.04 -9.14
CA LEU A 17 13.39 7.82 -8.14
C LEU A 17 12.60 6.62 -8.65
N HIS A 18 12.91 5.42 -8.16
CA HIS A 18 12.13 4.26 -8.49
C HIS A 18 10.79 4.47 -7.78
N ALA A 19 9.83 4.98 -8.53
CA ALA A 19 8.45 5.00 -8.07
C ALA A 19 8.09 3.57 -7.68
N LEU A 20 7.68 3.39 -6.43
CA LEU A 20 7.32 2.09 -5.89
C LEU A 20 6.09 1.58 -6.63
N ASN A 21 6.24 0.54 -7.46
CA ASN A 21 5.16 -0.17 -8.13
C ASN A 21 5.23 -1.62 -7.65
N ILE A 22 4.29 -2.01 -6.81
CA ILE A 22 4.31 -3.33 -6.19
C ILE A 22 2.93 -3.97 -6.16
N LYS A 23 2.89 -5.26 -6.45
CA LYS A 23 1.73 -6.13 -6.24
C LYS A 23 2.08 -7.13 -5.14
N CYS A 24 1.18 -7.31 -4.17
CA CYS A 24 1.30 -8.30 -3.10
C CYS A 24 -0.03 -9.01 -2.89
N ASN A 25 0.03 -10.24 -2.43
CA ASN A 25 -1.09 -10.83 -1.70
C ASN A 25 -1.03 -10.33 -0.25
N PHE A 26 -2.19 -10.12 0.37
CA PHE A 26 -2.25 -9.78 1.79
C PHE A 26 -3.12 -10.77 2.57
N GLU A 27 -2.82 -10.86 3.86
CA GLU A 27 -3.63 -11.53 4.86
C GLU A 27 -3.80 -10.61 6.06
N GLU A 28 -5.04 -10.32 6.41
CA GLU A 28 -5.41 -9.58 7.62
C GLU A 28 -5.81 -10.57 8.70
N VAL A 29 -5.16 -10.49 9.84
CA VAL A 29 -5.45 -11.29 11.03
C VAL A 29 -6.00 -10.37 12.11
N TYR A 30 -7.24 -10.62 12.49
CA TYR A 30 -7.98 -9.85 13.49
C TYR A 30 -7.81 -10.44 14.90
N GLN A 31 -8.19 -9.68 15.91
CA GLN A 31 -8.06 -10.09 17.33
C GLN A 31 -8.84 -11.35 17.66
N ASP A 32 -9.98 -11.59 17.03
CA ASP A 32 -10.81 -12.79 17.20
C ASP A 32 -10.26 -14.02 16.46
N GLY A 33 -9.11 -13.89 15.79
CA GLY A 33 -8.48 -14.94 14.99
C GLY A 33 -9.07 -15.09 13.59
N SER A 34 -10.05 -14.28 13.20
CA SER A 34 -10.55 -14.28 11.82
C SER A 34 -9.49 -13.79 10.85
N ILE A 35 -9.49 -14.35 9.63
CA ILE A 35 -8.54 -14.03 8.58
C ILE A 35 -9.30 -13.59 7.32
N GLN A 36 -8.85 -12.49 6.74
CA GLN A 36 -9.29 -12.04 5.43
C GLN A 36 -8.07 -11.91 4.52
N SER A 37 -8.22 -12.29 3.27
CA SER A 37 -7.16 -12.27 2.26
C SER A 37 -7.55 -11.49 1.03
N GLY A 38 -6.54 -11.13 0.24
CA GLY A 38 -6.76 -10.42 -1.01
C GLY A 38 -5.47 -10.00 -1.70
N THR A 39 -5.62 -9.09 -2.65
CA THR A 39 -4.52 -8.54 -3.43
C THR A 39 -4.40 -7.03 -3.23
N MET A 40 -3.20 -6.57 -2.99
CA MET A 40 -2.83 -5.17 -2.92
C MET A 40 -2.02 -4.76 -4.15
N LEU A 41 -2.38 -3.64 -4.76
CA LEU A 41 -1.59 -2.94 -5.76
C LEU A 41 -1.22 -1.55 -5.23
N PHE A 42 0.03 -1.17 -5.42
CA PHE A 42 0.51 0.17 -5.09
C PHE A 42 1.33 0.74 -6.25
N LYS A 43 1.03 2.00 -6.63
CA LYS A 43 1.74 2.71 -7.69
C LYS A 43 1.73 4.23 -7.44
N GLU A 44 2.87 4.84 -7.20
CA GLU A 44 3.00 6.31 -7.16
C GLU A 44 2.00 6.99 -6.21
N GLY A 45 1.74 6.41 -5.03
CA GLY A 45 0.76 6.91 -4.08
C GLY A 45 -0.70 6.59 -4.43
N LEU A 46 -0.94 5.83 -5.51
CA LEU A 46 -2.23 5.20 -5.79
C LEU A 46 -2.26 3.83 -5.14
N TRP A 47 -3.36 3.46 -4.55
CA TRP A 47 -3.49 2.22 -3.81
C TRP A 47 -4.80 1.52 -4.12
N ARG A 48 -4.73 0.19 -4.33
CA ARG A 48 -5.89 -0.67 -4.47
C ARG A 48 -5.74 -1.86 -3.55
N TYR A 49 -6.77 -2.14 -2.78
CA TYR A 49 -6.83 -3.22 -1.81
C TYR A 49 -8.11 -4.01 -2.06
N GLN A 50 -7.99 -5.18 -2.65
CA GLN A 50 -9.11 -6.00 -3.10
C GLN A 50 -9.16 -7.29 -2.30
N TYR A 51 -10.24 -7.51 -1.55
CA TYR A 51 -10.48 -8.77 -0.86
C TYR A 51 -10.91 -9.87 -1.84
N ASP A 52 -10.48 -11.10 -1.55
CA ASP A 52 -10.82 -12.29 -2.37
C ASP A 52 -12.28 -12.70 -2.22
N LYS A 53 -12.87 -12.50 -1.02
CA LYS A 53 -14.27 -12.82 -0.78
C LYS A 53 -15.19 -11.86 -1.51
N TYR A 54 -16.14 -12.44 -2.26
CA TYR A 54 -17.08 -11.70 -3.10
C TYR A 54 -18.00 -10.74 -2.32
N GLU A 55 -18.34 -11.09 -1.06
CA GLU A 55 -19.16 -10.27 -0.17
C GLU A 55 -18.43 -9.07 0.40
N LEU A 56 -17.10 -9.05 0.29
CA LEU A 56 -16.25 -7.96 0.77
C LEU A 56 -16.06 -6.87 -0.28
N PHE A 57 -15.12 -6.00 -0.03
CA PHE A 57 -14.94 -4.76 -0.76
C PHE A 57 -13.64 -4.73 -1.56
N THR A 58 -13.61 -3.82 -2.53
CA THR A 58 -12.36 -3.27 -3.08
C THR A 58 -12.25 -1.83 -2.63
N ILE A 59 -11.11 -1.50 -2.02
CA ILE A 59 -10.77 -0.15 -1.59
C ILE A 59 -9.79 0.42 -2.61
N ILE A 60 -10.09 1.60 -3.14
CA ILE A 60 -9.21 2.34 -4.06
C ILE A 60 -8.90 3.69 -3.44
N PHE A 61 -7.63 3.99 -3.25
CA PHE A 61 -7.16 5.30 -2.82
C PHE A 61 -6.59 6.08 -4.00
N ASN A 62 -7.12 7.27 -4.19
CA ASN A 62 -6.68 8.21 -5.21
C ASN A 62 -6.21 9.51 -4.56
N LYS A 63 -5.11 9.42 -3.78
CA LYS A 63 -4.42 10.52 -3.09
C LYS A 63 -5.28 11.41 -2.17
N ASN A 64 -6.55 11.65 -2.48
CA ASN A 64 -7.42 12.58 -1.77
C ASN A 64 -8.60 11.90 -1.05
N TYR A 65 -8.99 10.71 -1.49
CA TYR A 65 -10.13 9.99 -0.94
C TYR A 65 -10.02 8.49 -1.18
N PHE A 66 -10.74 7.73 -0.36
CA PHE A 66 -10.93 6.30 -0.56
C PHE A 66 -12.29 6.04 -1.19
N LEU A 67 -12.32 5.22 -2.23
CA LEU A 67 -13.53 4.65 -2.78
C LEU A 67 -13.65 3.22 -2.26
N ILE A 68 -14.73 2.93 -1.56
CA ILE A 68 -15.08 1.58 -1.18
C ILE A 68 -16.14 1.08 -2.15
N ARG A 69 -15.86 -0.02 -2.78
CA ARG A 69 -16.70 -0.66 -3.76
C ARG A 69 -16.93 -2.10 -3.35
N ASN A 70 -18.20 -2.56 -3.36
CA ASN A 70 -18.42 -3.99 -3.23
C ASN A 70 -17.96 -4.71 -4.52
N ASN A 71 -17.64 -5.99 -4.41
CA ASN A 71 -17.15 -6.78 -5.53
C ASN A 71 -18.23 -7.01 -6.62
N ASN A 72 -19.49 -6.62 -6.37
CA ASN A 72 -20.60 -6.58 -7.35
C ASN A 72 -20.59 -5.34 -8.24
N HIS A 73 -19.50 -4.60 -8.31
CA HIS A 73 -19.28 -3.49 -9.22
C HIS A 73 -20.07 -2.19 -8.94
N LYS A 74 -20.73 -2.07 -7.80
CA LYS A 74 -21.40 -0.82 -7.41
C LYS A 74 -20.48 -0.03 -6.48
N ILE A 75 -20.32 1.26 -6.75
CA ILE A 75 -19.67 2.16 -5.79
C ILE A 75 -20.60 2.24 -4.58
N VAL A 76 -20.06 1.86 -3.42
CA VAL A 76 -20.83 1.83 -2.18
C VAL A 76 -20.64 3.12 -1.42
N ASN A 77 -19.42 3.63 -1.33
CA ASN A 77 -19.14 4.82 -0.54
C ASN A 77 -17.84 5.53 -0.96
N LYS A 78 -17.83 6.85 -0.79
CA LYS A 78 -16.63 7.68 -0.85
C LYS A 78 -16.29 8.10 0.58
N ILE A 79 -15.11 7.74 1.05
CA ILE A 79 -14.63 8.10 2.39
C ILE A 79 -13.48 9.09 2.22
N GLU A 80 -13.64 10.31 2.76
CA GLU A 80 -12.61 11.35 2.67
C GLU A 80 -11.62 11.25 3.84
N ASN A 81 -12.07 10.79 5.00
CA ASN A 81 -11.27 10.71 6.22
C ASN A 81 -11.42 9.34 6.89
N ASN A 82 -10.51 8.42 6.57
CA ASN A 82 -10.30 7.20 7.33
C ASN A 82 -8.84 7.15 7.80
N GLU A 83 -8.61 7.40 9.08
CA GLU A 83 -7.27 7.53 9.65
C GLU A 83 -6.44 6.26 9.48
N ILE A 84 -7.04 5.08 9.68
CA ILE A 84 -6.33 3.79 9.57
C ILE A 84 -5.90 3.54 8.12
N LEU A 85 -6.82 3.68 7.15
CA LEU A 85 -6.50 3.47 5.74
C LEU A 85 -5.46 4.47 5.24
N LYS A 86 -5.59 5.74 5.66
CA LYS A 86 -4.61 6.77 5.33
C LYS A 86 -3.24 6.41 5.90
N LYS A 87 -3.17 6.00 7.16
CA LYS A 87 -1.91 5.63 7.80
C LYS A 87 -1.26 4.42 7.14
N ILE A 88 -2.04 3.39 6.76
CA ILE A 88 -1.51 2.25 6.01
C ILE A 88 -0.92 2.72 4.66
N SER A 89 -1.62 3.62 3.95
CA SER A 89 -1.12 4.19 2.71
C SER A 89 0.19 4.97 2.92
N ASP A 90 0.24 5.83 3.96
CA ASP A 90 1.43 6.61 4.30
C ASP A 90 2.62 5.71 4.67
N ILE A 91 2.37 4.62 5.43
CA ILE A 91 3.39 3.61 5.77
C ILE A 91 4.00 2.99 4.51
N ILE A 92 3.15 2.64 3.54
CA ILE A 92 3.60 2.03 2.28
C ILE A 92 4.38 3.05 1.44
N ASP A 93 3.91 4.30 1.36
CA ASP A 93 4.52 5.37 0.54
C ASP A 93 5.87 5.84 1.10
N LEU A 94 6.02 5.84 2.43
CA LEU A 94 7.27 6.19 3.12
C LEU A 94 8.35 5.11 3.03
N TYR A 95 8.02 3.89 2.60
CA TYR A 95 9.00 2.83 2.48
C TYR A 95 10.13 3.19 1.51
N PRO A 96 11.43 2.91 1.79
CA PRO A 96 11.95 2.15 2.94
C PRO A 96 12.24 3.01 4.20
N ASN A 97 11.97 4.31 4.18
CA ASN A 97 12.33 5.29 5.23
C ASN A 97 11.24 5.36 6.31
N ILE A 98 10.89 4.22 6.88
CA ILE A 98 9.86 4.14 7.91
C ILE A 98 10.44 3.59 9.22
N GLU A 99 9.99 4.15 10.34
CA GLU A 99 10.33 3.66 11.67
C GLU A 99 9.72 2.28 11.91
N LYS A 100 10.48 1.43 12.61
CA LYS A 100 10.03 0.08 12.95
C LYS A 100 8.82 0.08 13.88
N THR A 101 8.75 1.03 14.78
CA THR A 101 7.65 1.15 15.75
C THR A 101 7.42 2.62 16.06
N PHE A 102 6.16 3.04 16.00
CA PHE A 102 5.74 4.39 16.37
C PHE A 102 4.29 4.38 16.87
N SER A 103 3.89 5.46 17.53
CA SER A 103 2.51 5.67 18.00
C SER A 103 1.98 7.00 17.48
N GLU A 104 0.71 7.01 17.13
CA GLU A 104 0.00 8.20 16.68
C GLU A 104 -1.45 8.12 17.13
N ASN A 105 -1.94 9.17 17.77
CA ASN A 105 -3.23 9.18 18.44
C ASN A 105 -3.35 7.99 19.43
N GLU A 106 -4.42 7.20 19.33
CA GLU A 106 -4.64 6.01 20.15
C GLU A 106 -4.03 4.72 19.58
N TYR A 107 -3.37 4.80 18.40
CA TYR A 107 -2.85 3.63 17.68
C TYR A 107 -1.34 3.49 17.87
N SER A 108 -0.88 2.27 18.07
CA SER A 108 0.53 1.89 17.96
C SER A 108 0.74 0.99 16.76
N TYR A 109 1.82 1.28 16.01
CA TYR A 109 2.17 0.60 14.78
C TYR A 109 3.50 -0.12 14.94
N THR A 110 3.58 -1.33 14.41
CA THR A 110 4.83 -2.09 14.31
C THR A 110 5.00 -2.59 12.88
N ILE A 111 6.15 -2.26 12.28
CA ILE A 111 6.46 -2.56 10.89
C ILE A 111 7.58 -3.60 10.85
N GLU A 112 7.37 -4.69 10.15
CA GLU A 112 8.40 -5.68 9.85
C GLU A 112 8.74 -5.65 8.36
N LYS A 113 10.03 -5.56 8.06
CA LYS A 113 10.54 -5.62 6.68
C LYS A 113 10.74 -7.07 6.26
N SER A 114 10.50 -7.37 4.99
CA SER A 114 10.78 -8.67 4.41
C SER A 114 12.30 -8.84 4.26
N LYS A 115 12.76 -10.09 4.43
CA LYS A 115 14.15 -10.49 4.13
C LYS A 115 14.33 -10.97 2.69
N LYS A 116 13.23 -11.31 2.00
CA LYS A 116 13.26 -11.91 0.65
C LYS A 116 13.12 -10.87 -0.46
N ILE A 117 12.41 -9.80 -0.18
CA ILE A 117 12.09 -8.72 -1.12
C ILE A 117 12.20 -7.41 -0.36
N ASP A 118 12.71 -6.39 -0.99
CA ASP A 118 12.85 -5.07 -0.37
C ASP A 118 11.48 -4.39 -0.24
N PHE A 119 10.66 -4.89 0.68
CA PHE A 119 9.33 -4.37 0.99
C PHE A 119 8.90 -4.73 2.43
N ILE A 120 7.75 -4.22 2.85
CA ILE A 120 7.11 -4.52 4.13
C ILE A 120 6.63 -5.98 4.12
N LYS A 121 6.92 -6.71 5.22
CA LYS A 121 6.38 -8.05 5.47
C LYS A 121 5.09 -7.98 6.27
N ARG A 122 5.04 -7.11 7.29
CA ARG A 122 3.89 -7.00 8.20
C ARG A 122 3.72 -5.57 8.71
N ILE A 123 2.47 -5.13 8.80
CA ILE A 123 2.03 -3.96 9.56
C ILE A 123 1.12 -4.48 10.67
N SER A 124 1.47 -4.23 11.93
CA SER A 124 0.60 -4.48 13.08
C SER A 124 0.08 -3.17 13.63
N ILE A 125 -1.22 -3.10 13.85
CA ILE A 125 -1.95 -1.93 14.35
C ILE A 125 -2.64 -2.34 15.64
N LYS A 126 -2.39 -1.63 16.72
CA LYS A 126 -2.99 -1.90 18.04
C LYS A 126 -3.56 -0.63 18.63
N SER A 127 -4.79 -0.72 19.14
CA SER A 127 -5.43 0.27 19.99
C SER A 127 -6.32 -0.42 21.03
N ASN A 128 -7.01 0.34 21.86
CA ASN A 128 -8.03 -0.21 22.77
C ASN A 128 -9.22 -0.85 22.03
N GLN A 129 -9.46 -0.43 20.79
CA GLN A 129 -10.63 -0.85 19.99
C GLN A 129 -10.28 -1.80 18.86
N ALA A 130 -9.02 -1.87 18.43
CA ALA A 130 -8.59 -2.66 17.29
C ALA A 130 -7.23 -3.32 17.52
N ASN A 131 -7.14 -4.59 17.13
CA ASN A 131 -5.88 -5.31 17.04
C ASN A 131 -5.89 -6.06 15.70
N LEU A 132 -5.10 -5.55 14.77
CA LEU A 132 -5.04 -6.03 13.38
C LEU A 132 -3.59 -6.21 12.98
N SER A 133 -3.29 -7.32 12.31
CA SER A 133 -2.01 -7.52 11.62
C SER A 133 -2.22 -7.80 10.16
N ILE A 134 -1.58 -7.03 9.29
CA ILE A 134 -1.61 -7.18 7.84
C ILE A 134 -0.29 -7.76 7.40
N TYR A 135 -0.31 -8.94 6.81
CA TYR A 135 0.85 -9.61 6.23
C TYR A 135 0.86 -9.45 4.72
N PHE A 136 2.00 -9.10 4.15
CA PHE A 136 2.22 -9.02 2.70
C PHE A 136 3.07 -10.18 2.24
N ASN A 137 2.52 -10.98 1.33
CA ASN A 137 3.12 -12.20 0.81
C ASN A 137 3.18 -12.14 -0.72
N ASN A 138 4.07 -12.93 -1.33
CA ASN A 138 4.19 -13.05 -2.79
C ASN A 138 4.28 -11.69 -3.50
N CYS A 139 4.99 -10.76 -2.89
CA CYS A 139 5.17 -9.44 -3.48
C CYS A 139 6.09 -9.49 -4.69
N SER A 140 5.76 -8.72 -5.73
CA SER A 140 6.56 -8.52 -6.94
C SER A 140 6.56 -7.05 -7.34
N TYR A 141 7.71 -6.60 -7.86
CA TYR A 141 7.79 -5.31 -8.55
C TYR A 141 7.41 -5.52 -10.01
N GLU A 142 6.31 -4.89 -10.42
CA GLU A 142 5.82 -5.03 -11.79
C GLU A 142 5.21 -3.73 -12.28
N GLU A 143 5.10 -3.58 -13.60
CA GLU A 143 4.39 -2.46 -14.19
C GLU A 143 2.88 -2.63 -13.97
N ILE A 144 2.28 -1.71 -13.19
CA ILE A 144 0.86 -1.75 -12.89
C ILE A 144 0.14 -0.69 -13.75
N PRO A 145 -0.79 -1.09 -14.64
CA PRO A 145 -1.56 -0.16 -15.44
C PRO A 145 -2.43 0.77 -14.58
N LYS A 146 -2.44 2.07 -14.88
CA LYS A 146 -3.24 3.08 -14.13
C LYS A 146 -4.75 2.77 -14.11
N LYS A 147 -5.26 2.03 -15.07
CA LYS A 147 -6.68 1.61 -15.13
C LYS A 147 -7.13 0.83 -13.89
N TYR A 148 -6.24 0.12 -13.19
CA TYR A 148 -6.57 -0.61 -11.96
C TYR A 148 -6.96 0.31 -10.79
N PHE A 149 -6.59 1.58 -10.84
CA PHE A 149 -6.89 2.58 -9.82
C PHE A 149 -8.05 3.51 -10.20
N GLN A 150 -8.74 3.20 -11.30
CA GLN A 150 -9.90 3.98 -11.76
C GLN A 150 -11.20 3.33 -11.28
N PRO A 151 -12.12 4.10 -10.69
CA PRO A 151 -13.34 3.55 -10.11
C PRO A 151 -14.33 2.97 -11.13
N LEU A 152 -14.26 3.42 -12.38
CA LEU A 152 -15.19 3.03 -13.44
C LEU A 152 -14.76 1.78 -14.23
N ASN A 153 -13.48 1.45 -14.21
CA ASN A 153 -12.93 0.32 -14.96
C ASN A 153 -12.67 -0.83 -14.00
N PHE A 154 -13.64 -1.72 -13.91
CA PHE A 154 -13.41 -2.98 -13.22
C PHE A 154 -12.53 -3.87 -14.08
N VAL A 155 -11.30 -4.03 -13.66
CA VAL A 155 -10.40 -5.04 -14.21
C VAL A 155 -10.15 -6.03 -13.08
N GLU A 156 -10.60 -7.28 -13.28
CA GLU A 156 -10.24 -8.36 -12.38
C GLU A 156 -8.71 -8.50 -12.34
N ILE A 157 -8.18 -8.67 -11.13
CA ILE A 157 -6.77 -9.00 -10.94
C ILE A 157 -6.72 -10.53 -10.96
N ASN A 158 -6.33 -11.10 -12.12
CA ASN A 158 -6.06 -12.52 -12.26
C ASN A 158 -4.67 -12.85 -11.71
#